data_6c7e1356d57e824bfddcfc9deaae6716
#
_entry.id   6c7e1356d57e824bfddcfc9deaae6716
#
_cell.length_a   1.000
_cell.length_b   1.000
_cell.length_c   1.000
_cell.angle_alpha   90.00
_cell.angle_beta   90.00
_cell.angle_gamma   90.00
#
_symmetry.space_group_name_H-M   'P 1'
#
loop_
_entity.id
_entity.type
_entity.pdbx_description
1 polymer ?
#
loop_
_entity_poly.entity_id
_entity_poly.type
_entity_poly.pdbx_seq_one_letter_code
_entity_poly.pdbx_strand_id
1 'polypeptide(L)'
;MAAYAMKQAAQAHAPAAGSGNDVLVQFCGVKKTYDGENLIVKNLDLDIRRGEFLTLLGPSGSGKTTCLMMLAGFEFPTGGEIRLDGQLLNRVPPHKRNIGMVFQNYALFPHMTIAQNVAYPLSVRKMDRATREAKVKQALDMVQMGKFGDRYPTQLSGGQQQRVALARTLVFDPQLVLMDEPLGALDKQLREHMQLELKALHKRLGVTFVYVTHDQSEALTMSDRVAVFDQGVIQQLAPVTELYEYPDNQFVANFIGDNNRLKGSVESVQGEHCTVRLADGTVVTGLNVHRAHAGQSITACVRPERIRLAAGGSAEPNSIRATIAGLIYFGDHVRVRCTVTGQEDCFVKLSLSDPALAGLSEGSSVVLHVAQDRLRCFL
;
A
#
# COMPACT_ATOMS: atom_id res chain seq x y z
N MET A 1 -13.00 -22.26 -10.81
CA MET A 1 -13.97 -22.32 -9.70
C MET A 1 -13.50 -21.54 -8.48
N ALA A 2 -12.29 -21.76 -7.93
CA ALA A 2 -11.77 -21.02 -6.76
C ALA A 2 -11.60 -19.51 -7.01
N ALA A 3 -11.13 -19.06 -8.17
CA ALA A 3 -10.98 -17.65 -8.53
C ALA A 3 -12.34 -16.93 -8.63
N TYR A 4 -13.37 -17.61 -9.10
CA TYR A 4 -14.74 -17.07 -9.15
C TYR A 4 -15.37 -16.96 -7.76
N ALA A 5 -15.08 -17.93 -6.87
CA ALA A 5 -15.50 -17.88 -5.47
C ALA A 5 -14.78 -16.79 -4.68
N MET A 6 -13.48 -16.51 -4.95
CA MET A 6 -12.76 -15.40 -4.36
C MET A 6 -13.25 -14.03 -4.85
N LYS A 7 -13.66 -13.93 -6.13
CA LYS A 7 -14.29 -12.72 -6.66
C LYS A 7 -15.66 -12.46 -6.01
N GLN A 8 -16.44 -13.50 -5.72
CA GLN A 8 -17.67 -13.38 -4.95
C GLN A 8 -17.43 -13.10 -3.46
N ALA A 9 -16.39 -13.67 -2.84
CA ALA A 9 -16.01 -13.38 -1.46
C ALA A 9 -15.47 -11.95 -1.28
N ALA A 10 -14.72 -11.43 -2.26
CA ALA A 10 -14.28 -10.03 -2.29
C ALA A 10 -15.47 -9.07 -2.46
N GLN A 11 -16.50 -9.45 -3.23
CA GLN A 11 -17.75 -8.69 -3.35
C GLN A 11 -18.63 -8.77 -2.10
N ALA A 12 -18.55 -9.84 -1.32
CA ALA A 12 -19.32 -10.03 -0.08
C ALA A 12 -18.72 -9.31 1.15
N HIS A 13 -17.47 -8.85 1.08
CA HIS A 13 -16.79 -8.04 2.10
C HIS A 13 -16.59 -6.57 1.70
N ALA A 14 -17.13 -6.15 0.57
CA ALA A 14 -17.30 -4.72 0.32
C ALA A 14 -18.31 -4.19 1.37
N PRO A 15 -17.96 -3.13 2.13
CA PRO A 15 -18.97 -2.45 2.92
C PRO A 15 -20.11 -2.09 1.97
N ALA A 16 -21.36 -2.28 2.44
CA ALA A 16 -22.58 -2.08 1.64
C ALA A 16 -22.40 -0.85 0.75
N ALA A 17 -22.58 -1.05 -0.57
CA ALA A 17 -22.47 0.01 -1.56
C ALA A 17 -23.40 1.16 -1.15
N GLY A 18 -22.87 2.13 -0.45
CA GLY A 18 -23.44 3.44 -0.29
C GLY A 18 -23.62 3.99 -1.70
N SER A 19 -24.80 4.52 -1.98
CA SER A 19 -25.18 5.21 -3.19
C SER A 19 -24.00 6.06 -3.73
N GLY A 20 -23.75 6.07 -5.03
CA GLY A 20 -22.58 6.61 -5.73
C GLY A 20 -22.21 8.08 -5.51
N ASN A 21 -22.38 8.64 -4.33
CA ASN A 21 -22.14 10.03 -3.99
C ASN A 21 -21.45 10.23 -2.63
N ASP A 22 -20.69 9.24 -2.12
CA ASP A 22 -20.08 9.33 -0.78
C ASP A 22 -18.56 9.64 -0.85
N VAL A 23 -18.18 10.55 -1.76
CA VAL A 23 -16.81 11.05 -1.88
C VAL A 23 -16.62 12.20 -0.89
N LEU A 24 -15.65 12.01 0.03
CA LEU A 24 -15.29 13.04 1.01
C LEU A 24 -14.27 14.03 0.45
N VAL A 25 -13.21 13.52 -0.22
CA VAL A 25 -12.14 14.34 -0.80
C VAL A 25 -12.03 14.07 -2.29
N GLN A 26 -11.86 15.15 -3.07
CA GLN A 26 -11.60 15.08 -4.50
C GLN A 26 -10.37 15.90 -4.86
N PHE A 27 -9.46 15.27 -5.58
CA PHE A 27 -8.40 15.94 -6.32
C PHE A 27 -8.79 15.90 -7.79
N CYS A 28 -8.88 17.07 -8.42
CA CYS A 28 -9.30 17.22 -9.82
C CYS A 28 -8.18 17.89 -10.61
N GLY A 29 -7.46 17.12 -11.42
CA GLY A 29 -6.36 17.60 -12.26
C GLY A 29 -5.27 18.35 -11.50
N VAL A 30 -4.98 17.93 -10.24
CA VAL A 30 -4.08 18.68 -9.35
C VAL A 30 -2.64 18.57 -9.82
N LYS A 31 -1.97 19.73 -9.87
CA LYS A 31 -0.56 19.87 -10.25
C LYS A 31 0.21 20.61 -9.16
N LYS A 32 1.48 20.25 -8.98
CA LYS A 32 2.38 20.96 -8.07
C LYS A 32 3.78 21.03 -8.65
N THR A 33 4.31 22.23 -8.67
CA THR A 33 5.74 22.52 -8.90
C THR A 33 6.23 23.48 -7.82
N TYR A 34 7.54 23.46 -7.51
CA TYR A 34 8.20 24.39 -6.61
C TYR A 34 9.07 25.40 -7.37
N ASP A 35 9.57 25.03 -8.54
CA ASP A 35 10.48 25.83 -9.38
C ASP A 35 9.81 26.43 -10.62
N GLY A 36 8.55 26.05 -10.87
CA GLY A 36 7.79 26.47 -12.06
C GLY A 36 8.03 25.61 -13.30
N GLU A 37 9.02 24.73 -13.29
CA GLU A 37 9.41 23.88 -14.42
C GLU A 37 9.10 22.40 -14.17
N ASN A 38 9.57 21.86 -13.06
CA ASN A 38 9.46 20.44 -12.72
C ASN A 38 8.20 20.15 -11.92
N LEU A 39 7.31 19.34 -12.46
CA LEU A 39 6.10 18.93 -11.77
C LEU A 39 6.39 17.75 -10.82
N ILE A 40 6.27 18.00 -9.51
CA ILE A 40 6.34 16.96 -8.47
C ILE A 40 5.03 16.15 -8.43
N VAL A 41 3.89 16.81 -8.67
CA VAL A 41 2.59 16.18 -8.94
C VAL A 41 2.15 16.67 -10.30
N LYS A 42 1.94 15.73 -11.25
CA LYS A 42 1.77 16.08 -12.67
C LYS A 42 0.32 16.31 -13.08
N ASN A 43 -0.55 15.40 -12.75
CA ASN A 43 -1.99 15.50 -12.97
C ASN A 43 -2.67 14.47 -12.07
N LEU A 44 -3.06 14.91 -10.88
CA LEU A 44 -3.64 14.01 -9.88
C LEU A 44 -5.15 14.12 -9.92
N ASP A 45 -5.80 13.03 -10.29
CA ASP A 45 -7.21 12.77 -10.13
C ASP A 45 -7.39 11.65 -9.10
N LEU A 46 -8.06 11.94 -7.98
CA LEU A 46 -8.21 11.00 -6.89
C LEU A 46 -9.47 11.32 -6.08
N ASP A 47 -10.36 10.34 -5.98
CA ASP A 47 -11.52 10.38 -5.09
C ASP A 47 -11.27 9.53 -3.84
N ILE A 48 -11.45 10.12 -2.66
CA ILE A 48 -11.35 9.48 -1.36
C ILE A 48 -12.75 9.38 -0.77
N ARG A 49 -13.17 8.15 -0.45
CA ARG A 49 -14.50 7.87 0.06
C ARG A 49 -14.60 8.17 1.55
N ARG A 50 -15.79 8.52 2.00
CA ARG A 50 -16.03 8.72 3.42
C ARG A 50 -15.86 7.42 4.19
N GLY A 51 -15.13 7.48 5.31
CA GLY A 51 -14.89 6.33 6.18
C GLY A 51 -13.88 5.30 5.63
N GLU A 52 -13.21 5.54 4.47
CA GLU A 52 -12.19 4.63 3.98
C GLU A 52 -10.82 4.88 4.61
N PHE A 53 -10.02 3.84 4.67
CA PHE A 53 -8.58 3.90 4.93
C PHE A 53 -7.85 3.84 3.58
N LEU A 54 -7.45 5.00 3.06
CA LEU A 54 -6.69 5.11 1.82
C LEU A 54 -5.20 5.27 2.12
N THR A 55 -4.35 4.45 1.49
CA THR A 55 -2.90 4.63 1.54
C THR A 55 -2.35 5.16 0.23
N LEU A 56 -1.50 6.19 0.33
CA LEU A 56 -0.62 6.65 -0.75
C LEU A 56 0.74 5.95 -0.58
N LEU A 57 1.03 5.00 -1.46
CA LEU A 57 2.20 4.14 -1.40
C LEU A 57 3.13 4.43 -2.59
N GLY A 58 4.44 4.39 -2.40
CA GLY A 58 5.40 4.58 -3.50
C GLY A 58 6.80 4.90 -3.02
N PRO A 59 7.80 4.94 -3.90
CA PRO A 59 9.18 5.29 -3.55
C PRO A 59 9.30 6.71 -3.00
N SER A 60 10.41 6.99 -2.30
CA SER A 60 10.71 8.34 -1.82
C SER A 60 10.78 9.32 -3.00
N GLY A 61 10.25 10.54 -2.82
CA GLY A 61 10.23 11.56 -3.86
C GLY A 61 9.13 11.40 -4.93
N SER A 62 8.24 10.41 -4.84
CA SER A 62 7.15 10.21 -5.82
C SER A 62 5.98 11.21 -5.72
N GLY A 63 5.98 12.14 -4.73
CA GLY A 63 4.96 13.18 -4.60
C GLY A 63 3.89 12.94 -3.52
N LYS A 64 3.90 11.81 -2.79
CA LYS A 64 2.89 11.43 -1.77
C LYS A 64 2.75 12.46 -0.64
N THR A 65 3.86 12.79 0.04
CA THR A 65 3.88 13.79 1.12
C THR A 65 3.43 15.16 0.61
N THR A 66 3.79 15.53 -0.62
CA THR A 66 3.33 16.77 -1.25
C THR A 66 1.80 16.78 -1.41
N CYS A 67 1.20 15.67 -1.87
CA CYS A 67 -0.26 15.54 -1.95
C CYS A 67 -0.91 15.66 -0.57
N LEU A 68 -0.34 15.00 0.45
CA LEU A 68 -0.81 15.08 1.83
C LEU A 68 -0.73 16.52 2.37
N MET A 69 0.39 17.23 2.13
CA MET A 69 0.60 18.63 2.57
C MET A 69 -0.35 19.61 1.86
N MET A 70 -0.65 19.37 0.58
CA MET A 70 -1.66 20.15 -0.13
C MET A 70 -3.06 19.94 0.47
N LEU A 71 -3.41 18.69 0.82
CA LEU A 71 -4.69 18.38 1.46
C LEU A 71 -4.76 18.94 2.89
N ALA A 72 -3.67 18.93 3.64
CA ALA A 72 -3.57 19.54 4.97
C ALA A 72 -3.60 21.09 4.94
N GLY A 73 -3.21 21.70 3.81
CA GLY A 73 -3.17 23.15 3.61
C GLY A 73 -1.85 23.80 3.98
N PHE A 74 -0.79 23.03 4.16
CA PHE A 74 0.58 23.54 4.33
C PHE A 74 1.22 23.89 2.98
N GLU A 75 0.71 23.29 1.90
CA GLU A 75 1.10 23.57 0.53
C GLU A 75 -0.14 23.92 -0.30
N PHE A 76 0.07 24.67 -1.39
CA PHE A 76 -0.99 25.02 -2.32
C PHE A 76 -0.74 24.36 -3.68
N PRO A 77 -1.77 23.83 -4.34
CA PRO A 77 -1.62 23.33 -5.71
C PRO A 77 -1.27 24.48 -6.66
N THR A 78 -0.44 24.23 -7.66
CA THR A 78 -0.14 25.18 -8.74
C THR A 78 -1.15 25.11 -9.88
N GLY A 79 -1.95 24.05 -9.93
CA GLY A 79 -3.06 23.87 -10.86
C GLY A 79 -4.05 22.84 -10.35
N GLY A 80 -5.25 22.81 -10.90
CA GLY A 80 -6.32 21.92 -10.47
C GLY A 80 -7.00 22.34 -9.17
N GLU A 81 -7.86 21.49 -8.65
CA GLU A 81 -8.69 21.76 -7.48
C GLU A 81 -8.64 20.62 -6.46
N ILE A 82 -8.67 20.98 -5.19
CA ILE A 82 -8.85 20.04 -4.07
C ILE A 82 -10.14 20.43 -3.36
N ARG A 83 -11.05 19.47 -3.21
CA ARG A 83 -12.34 19.68 -2.56
C ARG A 83 -12.49 18.73 -1.36
N LEU A 84 -13.10 19.21 -0.29
CA LEU A 84 -13.49 18.44 0.88
C LEU A 84 -14.99 18.65 1.09
N ASP A 85 -15.77 17.58 1.05
CA ASP A 85 -17.22 17.63 1.16
C ASP A 85 -17.84 18.67 0.18
N GLY A 86 -17.36 18.68 -1.07
CA GLY A 86 -17.73 19.62 -2.12
C GLY A 86 -17.14 21.03 -2.00
N GLN A 87 -16.54 21.40 -0.86
CA GLN A 87 -15.97 22.74 -0.63
C GLN A 87 -14.53 22.82 -1.17
N LEU A 88 -14.24 23.87 -1.94
CA LEU A 88 -12.90 24.12 -2.48
C LEU A 88 -11.91 24.49 -1.37
N LEU A 89 -10.80 23.72 -1.27
CA LEU A 89 -9.78 23.90 -0.24
C LEU A 89 -8.55 24.70 -0.69
N ASN A 90 -8.38 24.99 -1.96
CA ASN A 90 -7.13 25.50 -2.53
C ASN A 90 -6.50 26.68 -1.76
N ARG A 91 -7.32 27.54 -1.14
CA ARG A 91 -6.83 28.72 -0.38
C ARG A 91 -7.27 28.70 1.09
N VAL A 92 -7.87 27.60 1.56
CA VAL A 92 -8.29 27.47 2.96
C VAL A 92 -7.07 27.13 3.82
N PRO A 93 -6.77 27.93 4.86
CA PRO A 93 -5.62 27.65 5.72
C PRO A 93 -5.85 26.40 6.58
N PRO A 94 -4.79 25.70 7.07
CA PRO A 94 -4.89 24.42 7.78
C PRO A 94 -5.89 24.42 8.95
N HIS A 95 -5.86 25.46 9.79
CA HIS A 95 -6.70 25.56 11.00
C HIS A 95 -8.19 25.69 10.72
N LYS A 96 -8.59 25.96 9.48
CA LYS A 96 -9.99 26.08 9.05
C LYS A 96 -10.52 24.84 8.31
N ARG A 97 -9.67 23.84 8.05
CA ARG A 97 -10.05 22.64 7.27
C ARG A 97 -10.74 21.55 8.10
N ASN A 98 -10.70 21.63 9.41
CA ASN A 98 -11.17 20.57 10.33
C ASN A 98 -10.58 19.18 10.03
N ILE A 99 -9.32 19.16 9.61
CA ILE A 99 -8.53 17.96 9.28
C ILE A 99 -7.54 17.72 10.41
N GLY A 100 -7.43 16.48 10.85
CA GLY A 100 -6.40 16.06 11.80
C GLY A 100 -5.13 15.62 11.07
N MET A 101 -3.95 15.86 11.66
CA MET A 101 -2.68 15.41 11.06
C MET A 101 -1.73 14.82 12.11
N VAL A 102 -1.18 13.66 11.77
CA VAL A 102 -0.07 13.01 12.48
C VAL A 102 1.17 13.11 11.60
N PHE A 103 2.20 13.79 12.10
CA PHE A 103 3.49 13.94 11.42
C PHE A 103 4.42 12.76 11.72
N GLN A 104 5.41 12.54 10.90
CA GLN A 104 6.40 11.48 11.03
C GLN A 104 7.13 11.50 12.40
N ASN A 105 7.40 12.67 12.95
CA ASN A 105 8.04 12.86 14.26
C ASN A 105 7.04 13.10 15.40
N TYR A 106 5.75 12.80 15.16
CA TYR A 106 4.61 13.01 16.08
C TYR A 106 4.36 14.47 16.47
N ALA A 107 5.34 15.36 16.38
CA ALA A 107 5.28 16.78 16.69
C ALA A 107 4.60 17.10 18.05
N LEU A 108 4.87 16.29 19.09
CA LEU A 108 4.39 16.55 20.44
C LEU A 108 5.16 17.73 21.06
N PHE A 109 4.46 18.57 21.81
CA PHE A 109 5.07 19.69 22.54
C PHE A 109 5.83 19.14 23.75
N PRO A 110 7.17 19.21 23.79
CA PRO A 110 7.96 18.54 24.85
C PRO A 110 7.82 19.19 26.23
N HIS A 111 7.40 20.45 26.29
CA HIS A 111 7.19 21.22 27.51
C HIS A 111 5.76 21.10 28.06
N MET A 112 4.89 20.36 27.41
CA MET A 112 3.51 20.10 27.83
C MET A 112 3.35 18.65 28.28
N THR A 113 2.51 18.42 29.28
CA THR A 113 2.11 17.05 29.64
C THR A 113 1.30 16.41 28.52
N ILE A 114 1.07 15.11 28.58
CA ILE A 114 0.27 14.36 27.62
C ILE A 114 -1.17 14.89 27.57
N ALA A 115 -1.79 15.12 28.73
CA ALA A 115 -3.12 15.71 28.78
C ALA A 115 -3.15 17.11 28.16
N GLN A 116 -2.12 17.94 28.39
CA GLN A 116 -2.02 19.26 27.78
C GLN A 116 -1.81 19.21 26.27
N ASN A 117 -0.98 18.26 25.77
CA ASN A 117 -0.82 18.03 24.34
C ASN A 117 -2.15 17.70 23.66
N VAL A 118 -2.93 16.78 24.26
CA VAL A 118 -4.24 16.39 23.71
C VAL A 118 -5.27 17.53 23.86
N ALA A 119 -5.20 18.33 24.94
CA ALA A 119 -6.08 19.46 25.15
C ALA A 119 -5.82 20.65 24.20
N TYR A 120 -4.62 20.76 23.64
CA TYR A 120 -4.16 21.93 22.88
C TYR A 120 -5.11 22.29 21.71
N PRO A 121 -5.53 21.39 20.84
CA PRO A 121 -6.43 21.73 19.73
C PRO A 121 -7.79 22.26 20.20
N LEU A 122 -8.29 21.79 21.34
CA LEU A 122 -9.56 22.25 21.94
C LEU A 122 -9.40 23.64 22.57
N SER A 123 -8.23 23.91 23.16
CA SER A 123 -7.90 25.24 23.73
C SER A 123 -7.85 26.31 22.64
N VAL A 124 -7.23 26.02 21.49
CA VAL A 124 -7.19 26.92 20.31
C VAL A 124 -8.61 27.20 19.79
N ARG A 125 -9.51 26.21 19.87
CA ARG A 125 -10.93 26.34 19.51
C ARG A 125 -11.78 27.04 20.60
N LYS A 126 -11.16 27.50 21.68
CA LYS A 126 -11.80 28.21 22.82
C LYS A 126 -12.92 27.37 23.48
N MET A 127 -12.77 26.04 23.49
CA MET A 127 -13.72 25.15 24.17
C MET A 127 -13.66 25.39 25.69
N ASP A 128 -14.83 25.35 26.35
CA ASP A 128 -14.91 25.48 27.81
C ASP A 128 -14.11 24.37 28.55
N ARG A 129 -13.72 24.64 29.79
CA ARG A 129 -12.81 23.79 30.54
C ARG A 129 -13.42 22.41 30.81
N ALA A 130 -14.67 22.34 31.21
CA ALA A 130 -15.30 21.06 31.61
C ALA A 130 -15.45 20.11 30.42
N THR A 131 -15.96 20.62 29.28
CA THR A 131 -16.08 19.86 28.03
C THR A 131 -14.72 19.43 27.51
N ARG A 132 -13.70 20.28 27.60
CA ARG A 132 -12.34 20.00 27.18
C ARG A 132 -11.72 18.84 28.02
N GLU A 133 -11.84 18.91 29.36
CA GLU A 133 -11.33 17.85 30.23
C GLU A 133 -12.00 16.50 29.96
N ALA A 134 -13.31 16.49 29.75
CA ALA A 134 -14.05 15.27 29.40
C ALA A 134 -13.59 14.67 28.05
N LYS A 135 -13.44 15.51 27.01
CA LYS A 135 -12.95 15.05 25.68
C LYS A 135 -11.51 14.56 25.73
N VAL A 136 -10.63 15.21 26.48
CA VAL A 136 -9.24 14.78 26.68
C VAL A 136 -9.18 13.41 27.32
N LYS A 137 -9.96 13.18 28.40
CA LYS A 137 -10.06 11.89 29.05
C LYS A 137 -10.54 10.82 28.06
N GLN A 138 -11.62 11.06 27.34
CA GLN A 138 -12.15 10.14 26.35
C GLN A 138 -11.13 9.81 25.25
N ALA A 139 -10.42 10.82 24.72
CA ALA A 139 -9.41 10.62 23.68
C ALA A 139 -8.21 9.80 24.18
N LEU A 140 -7.75 10.05 25.41
CA LEU A 140 -6.67 9.27 26.03
C LEU A 140 -7.09 7.83 26.33
N ASP A 141 -8.30 7.61 26.82
CA ASP A 141 -8.84 6.27 27.08
C ASP A 141 -9.01 5.49 25.77
N MET A 142 -9.42 6.16 24.68
CA MET A 142 -9.57 5.57 23.34
C MET A 142 -8.26 4.94 22.81
N VAL A 143 -7.12 5.55 23.12
CA VAL A 143 -5.78 5.07 22.71
C VAL A 143 -5.03 4.38 23.85
N GLN A 144 -5.71 4.01 24.95
CA GLN A 144 -5.15 3.33 26.12
C GLN A 144 -4.04 4.12 26.85
N MET A 145 -4.11 5.44 26.82
CA MET A 145 -3.12 6.34 27.43
C MET A 145 -3.65 7.10 28.65
N GLY A 146 -4.85 6.76 29.18
CA GLY A 146 -5.48 7.46 30.30
C GLY A 146 -4.62 7.59 31.57
N LYS A 147 -3.78 6.57 31.86
CA LYS A 147 -2.87 6.56 33.05
C LYS A 147 -1.63 7.46 32.89
N PHE A 148 -1.39 8.00 31.70
CA PHE A 148 -0.16 8.73 31.38
C PHE A 148 -0.37 10.24 31.21
N GLY A 149 -1.57 10.76 31.54
CA GLY A 149 -1.96 12.15 31.30
C GLY A 149 -0.99 13.20 31.86
N ASP A 150 -0.39 12.94 33.04
CA ASP A 150 0.51 13.86 33.70
C ASP A 150 1.99 13.72 33.31
N ARG A 151 2.31 12.71 32.46
CA ARG A 151 3.69 12.53 31.94
C ARG A 151 3.99 13.51 30.82
N TYR A 152 5.29 13.69 30.57
CA TYR A 152 5.82 14.43 29.43
C TYR A 152 6.18 13.48 28.28
N PRO A 153 6.20 13.96 27.01
CA PRO A 153 6.54 13.13 25.85
C PRO A 153 7.86 12.37 25.98
N THR A 154 8.88 12.99 26.57
CA THR A 154 10.21 12.39 26.81
C THR A 154 10.20 11.16 27.73
N GLN A 155 9.12 10.95 28.48
CA GLN A 155 8.93 9.83 29.41
C GLN A 155 8.18 8.65 28.74
N LEU A 156 7.92 8.74 27.44
CA LEU A 156 7.13 7.77 26.67
C LEU A 156 7.98 7.05 25.63
N SER A 157 7.66 5.78 25.36
CA SER A 157 8.18 5.08 24.19
C SER A 157 7.63 5.65 22.88
N GLY A 158 8.28 5.38 21.74
CA GLY A 158 7.84 5.87 20.42
C GLY A 158 6.39 5.48 20.10
N GLY A 159 5.98 4.25 20.36
CA GLY A 159 4.59 3.82 20.16
C GLY A 159 3.59 4.53 21.09
N GLN A 160 3.99 4.85 22.34
CA GLN A 160 3.17 5.65 23.25
C GLN A 160 3.04 7.10 22.75
N GLN A 161 4.12 7.71 22.25
CA GLN A 161 4.08 9.05 21.67
C GLN A 161 3.17 9.10 20.46
N GLN A 162 3.21 8.09 19.60
CA GLN A 162 2.32 7.95 18.44
C GLN A 162 0.84 7.90 18.86
N ARG A 163 0.50 7.07 19.85
CA ARG A 163 -0.89 7.00 20.38
C ARG A 163 -1.36 8.36 20.92
N VAL A 164 -0.49 9.11 21.57
CA VAL A 164 -0.81 10.47 22.05
C VAL A 164 -1.02 11.44 20.88
N ALA A 165 -0.15 11.39 19.84
CA ALA A 165 -0.34 12.20 18.65
C ALA A 165 -1.67 11.90 17.95
N LEU A 166 -2.05 10.62 17.91
CA LEU A 166 -3.34 10.19 17.38
C LEU A 166 -4.51 10.69 18.23
N ALA A 167 -4.42 10.57 19.56
CA ALA A 167 -5.43 11.14 20.48
C ALA A 167 -5.59 12.64 20.30
N ARG A 168 -4.48 13.39 20.20
CA ARG A 168 -4.49 14.83 19.93
C ARG A 168 -5.17 15.18 18.60
N THR A 169 -5.01 14.30 17.62
CA THR A 169 -5.60 14.46 16.30
C THR A 169 -7.10 14.17 16.29
N LEU A 170 -7.56 13.21 17.11
CA LEU A 170 -8.95 12.76 17.15
C LEU A 170 -9.83 13.55 18.14
N VAL A 171 -9.23 14.25 19.13
CA VAL A 171 -9.94 14.89 20.24
C VAL A 171 -10.99 15.93 19.83
N PHE A 172 -10.88 16.50 18.65
CA PHE A 172 -11.80 17.51 18.12
C PHE A 172 -12.77 16.99 17.04
N ASP A 173 -12.91 15.66 16.95
CA ASP A 173 -13.80 14.96 16.01
C ASP A 173 -13.60 15.39 14.54
N PRO A 174 -12.40 15.19 13.96
CA PRO A 174 -12.13 15.57 12.57
C PRO A 174 -12.90 14.68 11.60
N GLN A 175 -13.24 15.21 10.42
CA GLN A 175 -13.82 14.41 9.33
C GLN A 175 -12.79 13.54 8.61
N LEU A 176 -11.52 13.96 8.65
CA LEU A 176 -10.40 13.38 7.94
C LEU A 176 -9.15 13.42 8.81
N VAL A 177 -8.44 12.30 8.87
CA VAL A 177 -7.13 12.18 9.52
C VAL A 177 -6.07 11.87 8.48
N LEU A 178 -5.03 12.70 8.43
CA LEU A 178 -3.86 12.54 7.59
C LEU A 178 -2.68 12.01 8.42
N MET A 179 -1.92 11.08 7.86
CA MET A 179 -0.76 10.50 8.54
C MET A 179 0.42 10.43 7.57
N ASP A 180 1.53 11.07 7.92
CA ASP A 180 2.76 11.08 7.13
C ASP A 180 3.80 10.16 7.77
N GLU A 181 3.95 8.95 7.25
CA GLU A 181 4.88 7.90 7.72
C GLU A 181 4.92 7.69 9.24
N PRO A 182 3.77 7.57 9.94
CA PRO A 182 3.75 7.62 11.40
C PRO A 182 4.36 6.39 12.08
N LEU A 183 4.64 5.30 11.35
CA LEU A 183 5.24 4.06 11.87
C LEU A 183 6.74 3.93 11.53
N GLY A 184 7.29 4.85 10.74
CA GLY A 184 8.64 4.73 10.20
C GLY A 184 9.77 4.68 11.24
N ALA A 185 9.55 5.29 12.41
CA ALA A 185 10.55 5.32 13.50
C ALA A 185 10.47 4.13 14.48
N LEU A 186 9.54 3.18 14.27
CA LEU A 186 9.32 2.04 15.17
C LEU A 186 10.11 0.81 14.72
N ASP A 187 10.53 -0.02 15.69
CA ASP A 187 11.05 -1.35 15.39
C ASP A 187 9.98 -2.25 14.76
N LYS A 188 10.41 -3.37 14.13
CA LYS A 188 9.53 -4.23 13.35
C LYS A 188 8.36 -4.78 14.17
N GLN A 189 8.61 -5.31 15.38
CA GLN A 189 7.57 -5.96 16.19
C GLN A 189 6.52 -4.94 16.67
N LEU A 190 6.99 -3.78 17.13
CA LEU A 190 6.11 -2.69 17.56
C LEU A 190 5.31 -2.13 16.38
N ARG A 191 5.93 -2.01 15.20
CA ARG A 191 5.27 -1.56 13.98
C ARG A 191 4.12 -2.49 13.59
N GLU A 192 4.34 -3.81 13.53
CA GLU A 192 3.30 -4.80 13.23
C GLU A 192 2.13 -4.72 14.22
N HIS A 193 2.42 -4.56 15.52
CA HIS A 193 1.41 -4.38 16.54
C HIS A 193 0.59 -3.10 16.34
N MET A 194 1.28 -1.97 16.07
CA MET A 194 0.64 -0.68 15.85
C MET A 194 -0.21 -0.64 14.57
N GLN A 195 0.16 -1.37 13.52
CA GLN A 195 -0.68 -1.53 12.31
C GLN A 195 -2.05 -2.13 12.66
N LEU A 196 -2.06 -3.22 13.44
CA LEU A 196 -3.32 -3.88 13.85
C LEU A 196 -4.17 -2.97 14.73
N GLU A 197 -3.55 -2.26 15.67
CA GLU A 197 -4.26 -1.31 16.52
C GLU A 197 -4.86 -0.14 15.72
N LEU A 198 -4.09 0.42 14.79
CA LEU A 198 -4.56 1.53 13.96
C LEU A 198 -5.73 1.10 13.07
N LYS A 199 -5.66 -0.08 12.47
CA LYS A 199 -6.76 -0.67 11.70
C LYS A 199 -8.01 -0.90 12.55
N ALA A 200 -7.84 -1.45 13.77
CA ALA A 200 -8.94 -1.67 14.69
C ALA A 200 -9.58 -0.33 15.14
N LEU A 201 -8.76 0.68 15.41
CA LEU A 201 -9.21 2.02 15.76
C LEU A 201 -9.99 2.66 14.61
N HIS A 202 -9.46 2.62 13.39
CA HIS A 202 -10.15 3.11 12.19
C HIS A 202 -11.54 2.48 12.04
N LYS A 203 -11.61 1.13 12.11
CA LYS A 203 -12.89 0.39 12.00
C LYS A 203 -13.90 0.80 13.09
N ARG A 204 -13.43 1.09 14.31
CA ARG A 204 -14.29 1.52 15.43
C ARG A 204 -14.79 2.95 15.27
N LEU A 205 -13.98 3.85 14.69
CA LEU A 205 -14.32 5.27 14.57
C LEU A 205 -15.10 5.59 13.31
N GLY A 206 -14.89 4.86 12.20
CA GLY A 206 -15.48 5.16 10.91
C GLY A 206 -15.03 6.49 10.29
N VAL A 207 -13.95 7.08 10.80
CA VAL A 207 -13.36 8.33 10.27
C VAL A 207 -12.49 8.02 9.06
N THR A 208 -12.50 8.89 8.05
CA THR A 208 -11.65 8.73 6.87
C THR A 208 -10.18 8.92 7.21
N PHE A 209 -9.32 7.98 6.81
CA PHE A 209 -7.88 8.06 6.99
C PHE A 209 -7.17 8.14 5.64
N VAL A 210 -6.20 9.07 5.52
CA VAL A 210 -5.24 9.11 4.42
C VAL A 210 -3.85 8.92 5.00
N TYR A 211 -3.22 7.85 4.60
CA TYR A 211 -1.96 7.37 5.14
C TYR A 211 -0.87 7.41 4.07
N VAL A 212 0.28 7.96 4.37
CA VAL A 212 1.45 7.95 3.48
C VAL A 212 2.49 7.00 4.03
N THR A 213 3.00 6.12 3.19
CA THR A 213 4.12 5.24 3.52
C THR A 213 4.91 4.85 2.27
N HIS A 214 6.12 4.34 2.48
CA HIS A 214 6.89 3.61 1.49
C HIS A 214 6.96 2.09 1.81
N ASP A 215 6.40 1.68 2.95
CA ASP A 215 6.35 0.27 3.38
C ASP A 215 5.11 -0.42 2.82
N GLN A 216 5.35 -1.46 1.99
CA GLN A 216 4.28 -2.23 1.35
C GLN A 216 3.47 -3.03 2.39
N SER A 217 4.11 -3.52 3.45
CA SER A 217 3.42 -4.33 4.47
C SER A 217 2.39 -3.49 5.22
N GLU A 218 2.70 -2.22 5.51
CA GLU A 218 1.76 -1.28 6.11
C GLU A 218 0.54 -1.06 5.21
N ALA A 219 0.79 -0.76 3.92
CA ALA A 219 -0.27 -0.51 2.95
C ALA A 219 -1.18 -1.73 2.77
N LEU A 220 -0.59 -2.93 2.61
CA LEU A 220 -1.33 -4.17 2.38
C LEU A 220 -2.12 -4.64 3.62
N THR A 221 -1.65 -4.32 4.84
CA THR A 221 -2.29 -4.76 6.08
C THR A 221 -3.46 -3.86 6.50
N MET A 222 -3.32 -2.55 6.34
CA MET A 222 -4.26 -1.59 6.95
C MET A 222 -5.33 -1.08 5.99
N SER A 223 -5.02 -0.95 4.70
CA SER A 223 -5.83 -0.14 3.77
C SER A 223 -7.05 -0.86 3.22
N ASP A 224 -8.08 -0.11 2.89
CA ASP A 224 -9.18 -0.54 2.03
C ASP A 224 -8.78 -0.42 0.56
N ARG A 225 -8.16 0.71 0.19
CA ARG A 225 -7.58 0.98 -1.13
C ARG A 225 -6.18 1.55 -0.99
N VAL A 226 -5.35 1.29 -2.01
CA VAL A 226 -4.00 1.83 -2.10
C VAL A 226 -3.83 2.54 -3.45
N ALA A 227 -3.33 3.77 -3.40
CA ALA A 227 -2.86 4.51 -4.57
C ALA A 227 -1.34 4.35 -4.67
N VAL A 228 -0.87 3.64 -5.68
CA VAL A 228 0.56 3.46 -5.94
C VAL A 228 1.07 4.64 -6.74
N PHE A 229 1.97 5.41 -6.13
CA PHE A 229 2.58 6.59 -6.73
C PHE A 229 3.95 6.28 -7.33
N ASP A 230 4.20 6.79 -8.52
CA ASP A 230 5.54 6.88 -9.11
C ASP A 230 5.63 8.15 -9.95
N GLN A 231 6.77 8.86 -9.87
CA GLN A 231 7.09 10.04 -10.68
C GLN A 231 5.96 11.09 -10.78
N GLY A 232 5.24 11.32 -9.68
CA GLY A 232 4.20 12.34 -9.60
C GLY A 232 2.84 11.97 -10.18
N VAL A 233 2.62 10.68 -10.50
CA VAL A 233 1.34 10.15 -10.98
C VAL A 233 0.92 8.91 -10.20
N ILE A 234 -0.39 8.63 -10.17
CA ILE A 234 -0.92 7.35 -9.68
C ILE A 234 -0.76 6.31 -10.79
N GLN A 235 -0.02 5.24 -10.52
CA GLN A 235 0.17 4.11 -11.41
C GLN A 235 -1.00 3.13 -11.37
N GLN A 236 -1.59 2.95 -10.19
CA GLN A 236 -2.81 2.17 -9.97
C GLN A 236 -3.46 2.58 -8.66
N LEU A 237 -4.79 2.61 -8.63
CA LEU A 237 -5.62 2.80 -7.44
C LEU A 237 -6.62 1.66 -7.33
N ALA A 238 -6.44 0.77 -6.37
CA ALA A 238 -7.26 -0.42 -6.25
C ALA A 238 -7.39 -0.91 -4.79
N PRO A 239 -8.37 -1.78 -4.49
CA PRO A 239 -8.37 -2.57 -3.26
C PRO A 239 -7.09 -3.40 -3.15
N VAL A 240 -6.66 -3.67 -1.91
CA VAL A 240 -5.38 -4.35 -1.60
C VAL A 240 -5.23 -5.68 -2.35
N THR A 241 -6.27 -6.52 -2.36
CA THR A 241 -6.25 -7.82 -3.03
C THR A 241 -6.12 -7.69 -4.55
N GLU A 242 -6.81 -6.72 -5.14
CA GLU A 242 -6.75 -6.45 -6.58
C GLU A 242 -5.36 -5.91 -6.98
N LEU A 243 -4.82 -4.99 -6.19
CA LEU A 243 -3.47 -4.44 -6.41
C LEU A 243 -2.38 -5.53 -6.43
N TYR A 244 -2.49 -6.53 -5.55
CA TYR A 244 -1.53 -7.63 -5.45
C TYR A 244 -1.70 -8.67 -6.56
N GLU A 245 -2.93 -9.10 -6.83
CA GLU A 245 -3.23 -10.19 -7.77
C GLU A 245 -3.33 -9.70 -9.23
N TYR A 246 -3.74 -8.44 -9.44
CA TYR A 246 -4.03 -7.86 -10.75
C TYR A 246 -3.33 -6.51 -10.97
N PRO A 247 -1.98 -6.45 -10.91
CA PRO A 247 -1.27 -5.21 -11.21
C PRO A 247 -1.52 -4.76 -12.66
N ASP A 248 -1.76 -3.44 -12.84
CA ASP A 248 -2.07 -2.86 -14.14
C ASP A 248 -0.84 -2.69 -15.04
N ASN A 249 0.35 -2.62 -14.45
CA ASN A 249 1.60 -2.44 -15.20
C ASN A 249 2.78 -3.10 -14.50
N GLN A 250 3.91 -3.17 -15.20
CA GLN A 250 5.14 -3.81 -14.72
C GLN A 250 5.70 -3.11 -13.47
N PHE A 251 5.56 -1.78 -13.36
CA PHE A 251 6.02 -1.04 -12.18
C PHE A 251 5.28 -1.52 -10.93
N VAL A 252 3.95 -1.53 -10.96
CA VAL A 252 3.13 -1.99 -9.82
C VAL A 252 3.41 -3.45 -9.51
N ALA A 253 3.51 -4.32 -10.54
CA ALA A 253 3.84 -5.73 -10.37
C ALA A 253 5.16 -5.95 -9.61
N ASN A 254 6.17 -5.14 -9.90
CA ASN A 254 7.49 -5.24 -9.26
C ASN A 254 7.58 -4.48 -7.94
N PHE A 255 6.82 -3.41 -7.80
CA PHE A 255 6.84 -2.59 -6.59
C PHE A 255 6.03 -3.21 -5.45
N ILE A 256 4.94 -3.94 -5.75
CA ILE A 256 4.09 -4.60 -4.75
C ILE A 256 4.52 -6.06 -4.61
N GLY A 257 5.26 -6.37 -3.56
CA GLY A 257 5.79 -7.72 -3.28
C GLY A 257 6.89 -8.15 -4.26
N ASP A 258 7.42 -9.33 -4.01
CA ASP A 258 8.43 -9.94 -4.90
C ASP A 258 7.79 -10.41 -6.22
N ASN A 259 8.56 -10.35 -7.32
CA ASN A 259 8.09 -10.79 -8.63
C ASN A 259 9.24 -11.35 -9.47
N ASN A 260 8.98 -12.44 -10.17
CA ASN A 260 9.88 -12.96 -11.19
C ASN A 260 9.54 -12.33 -12.54
N ARG A 261 10.56 -12.09 -13.36
CA ARG A 261 10.45 -11.47 -14.67
C ARG A 261 11.05 -12.40 -15.72
N LEU A 262 10.21 -12.85 -16.65
CA LEU A 262 10.60 -13.67 -17.78
C LEU A 262 10.47 -12.86 -19.05
N LYS A 263 11.59 -12.53 -19.68
CA LYS A 263 11.64 -11.75 -20.92
C LYS A 263 11.45 -12.65 -22.12
N GLY A 264 10.63 -12.23 -23.08
CA GLY A 264 10.38 -12.98 -24.28
C GLY A 264 9.74 -12.15 -25.39
N SER A 265 9.28 -12.81 -26.44
CA SER A 265 8.52 -12.23 -27.54
C SER A 265 7.18 -12.92 -27.68
N VAL A 266 6.15 -12.16 -28.03
CA VAL A 266 4.81 -12.68 -28.28
C VAL A 266 4.80 -13.47 -29.59
N GLU A 267 4.40 -14.73 -29.55
CA GLU A 267 4.22 -15.55 -30.75
C GLU A 267 2.81 -15.45 -31.31
N SER A 268 1.83 -15.55 -30.42
CA SER A 268 0.42 -15.50 -30.80
C SER A 268 -0.43 -14.90 -29.70
N VAL A 269 -1.61 -14.44 -30.04
CA VAL A 269 -2.60 -13.89 -29.11
C VAL A 269 -3.92 -14.61 -29.32
N GLN A 270 -4.54 -15.08 -28.22
CA GLN A 270 -5.83 -15.74 -28.23
C GLN A 270 -6.70 -15.17 -27.10
N GLY A 271 -7.67 -14.31 -27.47
CA GLY A 271 -8.52 -13.63 -26.50
C GLY A 271 -7.71 -12.74 -25.53
N GLU A 272 -7.83 -13.00 -24.24
CA GLU A 272 -7.09 -12.27 -23.18
C GLU A 272 -5.71 -12.85 -22.89
N HIS A 273 -5.27 -13.90 -23.59
CA HIS A 273 -3.99 -14.56 -23.38
C HIS A 273 -3.04 -14.32 -24.54
N CYS A 274 -1.75 -14.32 -24.25
CA CYS A 274 -0.70 -14.37 -25.25
C CYS A 274 0.26 -15.53 -24.96
N THR A 275 0.77 -16.10 -26.04
CA THR A 275 1.83 -17.12 -26.00
C THR A 275 3.15 -16.38 -26.17
N VAL A 276 4.09 -16.60 -25.26
CA VAL A 276 5.38 -15.92 -25.19
C VAL A 276 6.49 -16.93 -25.37
N ARG A 277 7.40 -16.68 -26.30
CA ARG A 277 8.63 -17.45 -26.47
C ARG A 277 9.77 -16.81 -25.68
N LEU A 278 10.31 -17.55 -24.73
CA LEU A 278 11.47 -17.15 -23.92
C LEU A 278 12.78 -17.32 -24.71
N ALA A 279 13.88 -16.78 -24.18
CA ALA A 279 15.20 -16.78 -24.84
C ALA A 279 15.77 -18.20 -25.08
N ASP A 280 15.42 -19.18 -24.24
CA ASP A 280 15.81 -20.58 -24.37
C ASP A 280 14.91 -21.40 -25.33
N GLY A 281 13.92 -20.74 -25.96
CA GLY A 281 12.92 -21.38 -26.82
C GLY A 281 11.72 -21.95 -26.09
N THR A 282 11.70 -21.92 -24.74
CA THR A 282 10.52 -22.32 -23.95
C THR A 282 9.33 -21.44 -24.27
N VAL A 283 8.16 -22.04 -24.39
CA VAL A 283 6.90 -21.35 -24.70
C VAL A 283 6.00 -21.36 -23.47
N VAL A 284 5.55 -20.18 -23.06
CA VAL A 284 4.63 -20.00 -21.94
C VAL A 284 3.40 -19.18 -22.37
N THR A 285 2.26 -19.43 -21.77
CA THR A 285 1.02 -18.69 -22.02
C THR A 285 0.61 -17.92 -20.78
N GLY A 286 0.27 -16.64 -20.93
CA GLY A 286 -0.14 -15.79 -19.81
C GLY A 286 -1.18 -14.74 -20.23
N LEU A 287 -1.66 -13.98 -19.24
CA LEU A 287 -2.62 -12.89 -19.45
C LEU A 287 -1.97 -11.70 -20.14
N ASN A 288 -2.50 -11.29 -21.28
CA ASN A 288 -2.02 -10.17 -22.10
C ASN A 288 -2.60 -8.82 -21.59
N VAL A 289 -1.97 -8.25 -20.57
CA VAL A 289 -2.50 -7.06 -19.87
C VAL A 289 -2.60 -5.84 -20.79
N HIS A 290 -1.57 -5.59 -21.60
CA HIS A 290 -1.47 -4.41 -22.46
C HIS A 290 -1.87 -4.67 -23.93
N ARG A 291 -2.53 -5.80 -24.21
CA ARG A 291 -2.95 -6.19 -25.57
C ARG A 291 -1.80 -6.20 -26.58
N ALA A 292 -0.65 -6.72 -26.15
CA ALA A 292 0.51 -6.88 -27.03
C ALA A 292 0.16 -7.74 -28.26
N HIS A 293 0.88 -7.49 -29.37
CA HIS A 293 0.70 -8.20 -30.63
C HIS A 293 1.89 -9.14 -30.90
N ALA A 294 1.69 -10.11 -31.80
CA ALA A 294 2.76 -11.01 -32.21
C ALA A 294 4.01 -10.24 -32.70
N GLY A 295 5.20 -10.71 -32.28
CA GLY A 295 6.49 -10.10 -32.56
C GLY A 295 6.94 -9.03 -31.57
N GLN A 296 6.08 -8.55 -30.68
CA GLN A 296 6.48 -7.57 -29.67
C GLN A 296 7.25 -8.20 -28.51
N SER A 297 8.24 -7.47 -27.98
CA SER A 297 8.95 -7.83 -26.75
C SER A 297 8.02 -7.65 -25.56
N ILE A 298 8.06 -8.60 -24.62
CA ILE A 298 7.17 -8.61 -23.48
C ILE A 298 7.90 -9.15 -22.24
N THR A 299 7.47 -8.69 -21.07
CA THR A 299 7.90 -9.23 -19.78
C THR A 299 6.73 -9.97 -19.14
N ALA A 300 6.88 -11.28 -18.96
CA ALA A 300 5.94 -12.11 -18.24
C ALA A 300 6.33 -12.15 -16.76
N CYS A 301 5.43 -11.71 -15.89
CA CYS A 301 5.64 -11.56 -14.46
C CYS A 301 4.86 -12.61 -13.67
N VAL A 302 5.49 -13.20 -12.65
CA VAL A 302 4.86 -14.19 -11.76
C VAL A 302 5.41 -14.09 -10.34
N ARG A 303 4.53 -14.20 -9.35
CA ARG A 303 4.91 -14.19 -7.94
C ARG A 303 5.67 -15.46 -7.55
N PRO A 304 6.74 -15.39 -6.70
CA PRO A 304 7.48 -16.56 -6.25
C PRO A 304 6.63 -17.67 -5.62
N GLU A 305 5.59 -17.30 -4.86
CA GLU A 305 4.66 -18.25 -4.23
C GLU A 305 3.61 -18.84 -5.18
N ARG A 306 3.57 -18.37 -6.44
CA ARG A 306 2.66 -18.90 -7.49
C ARG A 306 3.37 -19.88 -8.41
N ILE A 307 4.66 -20.11 -8.21
CA ILE A 307 5.44 -21.11 -8.94
C ILE A 307 5.45 -22.40 -8.12
N ARG A 308 5.18 -23.53 -8.78
CA ARG A 308 5.34 -24.86 -8.21
C ARG A 308 6.60 -25.50 -8.77
N LEU A 309 7.33 -26.24 -7.92
CA LEU A 309 8.41 -27.12 -8.35
C LEU A 309 7.82 -28.49 -8.68
N ALA A 310 8.09 -28.98 -9.89
CA ALA A 310 7.79 -30.35 -10.28
C ALA A 310 9.07 -31.16 -10.38
N ALA A 311 9.06 -32.39 -9.92
CA ALA A 311 10.12 -33.36 -10.20
C ALA A 311 10.18 -33.60 -11.71
N GLY A 312 11.40 -33.65 -12.28
CA GLY A 312 11.64 -33.66 -13.72
C GLY A 312 10.80 -34.71 -14.45
N GLY A 313 10.11 -34.28 -15.52
CA GLY A 313 9.45 -35.13 -16.48
C GLY A 313 7.95 -34.86 -16.74
N SER A 314 7.28 -33.98 -16.00
CA SER A 314 5.88 -33.66 -16.31
C SER A 314 5.78 -32.70 -17.50
N ALA A 315 5.08 -33.09 -18.56
CA ALA A 315 4.77 -32.27 -19.73
C ALA A 315 3.55 -31.37 -19.46
N GLU A 316 3.53 -30.69 -18.30
CA GLU A 316 2.48 -29.71 -18.01
C GLU A 316 2.67 -28.43 -18.84
N PRO A 317 1.59 -27.75 -19.24
CA PRO A 317 1.69 -26.42 -19.87
C PRO A 317 2.44 -25.44 -18.96
N ASN A 318 3.16 -24.46 -19.55
CA ASN A 318 3.95 -23.47 -18.83
C ASN A 318 5.02 -24.07 -17.89
N SER A 319 5.69 -25.11 -18.35
CA SER A 319 6.81 -25.72 -17.67
C SER A 319 8.13 -25.11 -18.15
N ILE A 320 8.94 -24.59 -17.23
CA ILE A 320 10.21 -23.92 -17.50
C ILE A 320 11.32 -24.73 -16.84
N ARG A 321 12.33 -25.14 -17.59
CA ARG A 321 13.51 -25.81 -17.04
C ARG A 321 14.41 -24.84 -16.33
N ALA A 322 14.87 -25.21 -15.15
CA ALA A 322 15.75 -24.39 -14.33
C ALA A 322 16.76 -25.25 -13.57
N THR A 323 17.83 -24.61 -13.13
CA THR A 323 18.83 -25.23 -12.23
C THR A 323 18.80 -24.50 -10.90
N ILE A 324 18.78 -25.23 -9.79
CA ILE A 324 18.84 -24.63 -8.46
C ILE A 324 20.21 -24.01 -8.24
N ALA A 325 20.24 -22.69 -8.02
CA ALA A 325 21.44 -21.92 -7.73
C ALA A 325 21.65 -21.66 -6.24
N GLY A 326 20.65 -21.95 -5.40
CA GLY A 326 20.77 -21.82 -3.95
C GLY A 326 19.44 -21.96 -3.22
N LEU A 327 19.53 -22.31 -1.94
CA LEU A 327 18.42 -22.43 -1.01
C LEU A 327 18.61 -21.44 0.13
N ILE A 328 17.69 -20.53 0.35
CA ILE A 328 17.77 -19.47 1.36
C ILE A 328 16.64 -19.68 2.38
N TYR A 329 17.03 -19.92 3.64
CA TYR A 329 16.09 -20.14 4.73
C TYR A 329 15.68 -18.83 5.39
N PHE A 330 14.38 -18.53 5.45
CA PHE A 330 13.82 -17.31 6.03
C PHE A 330 13.10 -17.52 7.38
N GLY A 331 13.13 -18.72 7.94
CA GLY A 331 12.48 -19.06 9.20
C GLY A 331 11.07 -19.61 9.01
N ASP A 332 10.21 -18.94 8.26
CA ASP A 332 8.83 -19.35 7.95
C ASP A 332 8.69 -20.04 6.57
N HIS A 333 9.67 -19.85 5.68
CA HIS A 333 9.69 -20.40 4.34
C HIS A 333 11.12 -20.60 3.83
N VAL A 334 11.27 -21.34 2.73
CA VAL A 334 12.51 -21.42 1.95
C VAL A 334 12.30 -20.71 0.63
N ARG A 335 13.24 -19.82 0.28
CA ARG A 335 13.33 -19.22 -1.06
C ARG A 335 14.35 -19.99 -1.89
N VAL A 336 13.90 -20.66 -2.93
CA VAL A 336 14.74 -21.39 -3.89
C VAL A 336 15.12 -20.41 -4.99
N ARG A 337 16.43 -20.16 -5.15
CA ARG A 337 16.97 -19.39 -6.27
C ARG A 337 17.24 -20.32 -7.44
N CYS A 338 16.67 -20.05 -8.57
CA CYS A 338 16.78 -20.86 -9.79
C CYS A 338 17.36 -20.02 -10.93
N THR A 339 18.28 -20.59 -11.68
CA THR A 339 18.77 -20.04 -12.95
C THR A 339 17.96 -20.61 -14.11
N VAL A 340 17.36 -19.73 -14.90
CA VAL A 340 16.68 -20.04 -16.15
C VAL A 340 17.50 -19.47 -17.29
N THR A 341 17.79 -20.26 -18.33
CA THR A 341 18.65 -19.85 -19.45
C THR A 341 18.17 -18.57 -20.12
N GLY A 342 19.03 -17.55 -20.20
CA GLY A 342 18.72 -16.27 -20.83
C GLY A 342 17.76 -15.38 -20.04
N GLN A 343 17.49 -15.71 -18.77
CA GLN A 343 16.64 -14.93 -17.86
C GLN A 343 17.44 -14.41 -16.67
N GLU A 344 16.85 -13.46 -15.92
CA GLU A 344 17.31 -13.11 -14.59
C GLU A 344 17.06 -14.27 -13.61
N ASP A 345 17.67 -14.24 -12.41
CA ASP A 345 17.39 -15.23 -11.37
C ASP A 345 15.90 -15.30 -11.06
N CYS A 346 15.39 -16.52 -11.05
CA CYS A 346 13.99 -16.80 -10.74
C CYS A 346 13.89 -17.37 -9.31
N PHE A 347 12.96 -16.85 -8.53
CA PHE A 347 12.77 -17.27 -7.15
C PHE A 347 11.46 -18.05 -6.99
N VAL A 348 11.51 -19.13 -6.21
CA VAL A 348 10.33 -19.88 -5.79
C VAL A 348 10.23 -19.82 -4.27
N LYS A 349 9.06 -19.50 -3.74
CA LYS A 349 8.80 -19.47 -2.30
C LYS A 349 8.04 -20.73 -1.90
N LEU A 350 8.67 -21.58 -1.08
CA LEU A 350 8.10 -22.84 -0.59
C LEU A 350 7.86 -22.76 0.92
N SER A 351 6.71 -23.26 1.36
CA SER A 351 6.44 -23.48 2.78
C SER A 351 7.41 -24.52 3.33
N LEU A 352 7.80 -24.43 4.62
CA LEU A 352 8.62 -25.44 5.28
C LEU A 352 7.99 -26.85 5.28
N SER A 353 6.66 -26.92 5.14
CA SER A 353 5.93 -28.19 5.03
C SER A 353 5.79 -28.70 3.59
N ASP A 354 6.35 -27.99 2.60
CA ASP A 354 6.23 -28.39 1.20
C ASP A 354 7.06 -29.65 0.93
N PRO A 355 6.43 -30.75 0.45
CA PRO A 355 7.16 -32.00 0.15
C PRO A 355 8.26 -31.82 -0.90
N ALA A 356 8.13 -30.83 -1.79
CA ALA A 356 9.13 -30.55 -2.81
C ALA A 356 10.49 -30.16 -2.22
N LEU A 357 10.57 -29.69 -0.95
CA LEU A 357 11.84 -29.39 -0.28
C LEU A 357 12.70 -30.63 -0.05
N ALA A 358 12.08 -31.80 0.12
CA ALA A 358 12.81 -33.04 0.33
C ALA A 358 13.54 -33.45 -0.96
N GLY A 359 14.87 -33.35 -0.95
CA GLY A 359 15.71 -33.73 -2.09
C GLY A 359 16.13 -32.56 -3.00
N LEU A 360 15.78 -31.33 -2.69
CA LEU A 360 16.36 -30.17 -3.38
C LEU A 360 17.81 -29.95 -2.94
N SER A 361 18.70 -29.78 -3.90
CA SER A 361 20.11 -29.40 -3.67
C SER A 361 20.57 -28.42 -4.75
N GLU A 362 21.60 -27.63 -4.43
CA GLU A 362 22.27 -26.80 -5.43
C GLU A 362 22.78 -27.64 -6.59
N GLY A 363 22.66 -27.13 -7.80
CA GLY A 363 23.03 -27.82 -9.05
C GLY A 363 21.94 -28.77 -9.57
N SER A 364 20.88 -29.09 -8.81
CA SER A 364 19.80 -29.96 -9.30
C SER A 364 18.98 -29.29 -10.39
N SER A 365 18.64 -30.07 -11.42
CA SER A 365 17.67 -29.65 -12.45
C SER A 365 16.26 -29.81 -11.93
N VAL A 366 15.46 -28.77 -12.09
CA VAL A 366 14.04 -28.72 -11.70
C VAL A 366 13.19 -28.16 -12.82
N VAL A 367 11.89 -28.39 -12.72
CA VAL A 367 10.89 -27.79 -13.60
C VAL A 367 10.03 -26.84 -12.81
N LEU A 368 9.98 -25.58 -13.22
CA LEU A 368 9.11 -24.54 -12.67
C LEU A 368 7.79 -24.59 -13.43
N HIS A 369 6.69 -24.80 -12.72
CA HIS A 369 5.36 -24.77 -13.31
C HIS A 369 4.58 -23.54 -12.88
N VAL A 370 4.03 -22.80 -13.85
CA VAL A 370 3.26 -21.56 -13.65
C VAL A 370 1.88 -21.71 -14.27
N ALA A 371 0.83 -21.49 -13.49
CA ALA A 371 -0.53 -21.48 -14.02
C ALA A 371 -0.74 -20.28 -14.97
N GLN A 372 -1.45 -20.47 -16.08
CA GLN A 372 -1.64 -19.45 -17.13
C GLN A 372 -2.31 -18.19 -16.60
N ASP A 373 -3.26 -18.30 -15.69
CA ASP A 373 -3.98 -17.21 -15.03
C ASP A 373 -3.13 -16.45 -14.01
N ARG A 374 -1.93 -16.95 -13.67
CA ARG A 374 -1.00 -16.34 -12.72
C ARG A 374 0.22 -15.68 -13.40
N LEU A 375 0.38 -15.89 -14.69
CA LEU A 375 1.44 -15.27 -15.49
C LEU A 375 0.87 -14.03 -16.19
N ARG A 376 1.32 -12.85 -15.79
CA ARG A 376 0.86 -11.56 -16.34
C ARG A 376 1.92 -10.98 -17.26
N CYS A 377 1.52 -10.65 -18.49
CA CYS A 377 2.41 -10.21 -19.55
C CYS A 377 2.25 -8.70 -19.81
N PHE A 378 3.35 -7.96 -19.67
CA PHE A 378 3.43 -6.51 -19.81
C PHE A 378 4.36 -6.11 -20.95
N LEU A 379 3.98 -5.04 -21.69
CA LEU A 379 4.84 -4.37 -22.67
C LEU A 379 5.94 -3.56 -21.97
#